data_85870a51faee6b039e14630161de28ee
#
_entry.id   85870a51faee6b039e14630161de28ee
#
_cell.length_a   1.000
_cell.length_b   1.000
_cell.length_c   1.000
_cell.angle_alpha   90.00
_cell.angle_beta   90.00
_cell.angle_gamma   90.00
#
_symmetry.space_group_name_H-M   'P 1'
#
loop_
_entity.id
_entity.type
_entity.pdbx_description
1 polymer ?
#
loop_
_entity_poly.entity_id
_entity_poly.type
_entity_poly.pdbx_seq_one_letter_code
_entity_poly.pdbx_strand_id
1 'polypeptide(L)'
;MASVTNQMITADDLSTGGLLPTEYAAEVIHDAAKSSVMLTRARQIQMSTRTRTQPVLDSLPIAYWVGGDTGLKQTTKQKWAGLSITAEEIAAIVPIPEAIIEDTSIDLWGEIRPRLAAAVGLKFDQSCLFGTDKPSSFPDGIAVTAKAQGNYVAQGTGADLGVDVASLAEKMAKQGFNVNGFAAQPGLNWQLTALRDSNGRPVYSPDLQTPGSGNLYGYPLNEVSNGAWDESVAVMLLADWSNFVVGIRKDITFKLLDQAVITDDTGKVVLNLAQQDCVALRCVFRAGFQIANPVTALQSNKTKRYPAGIITPAAVAA
;
A
#
# COMPACT_ATOMS: atom_id res chain seq x y z
N MET A 1 -14.95 2.58 12.45
CA MET A 1 -13.99 3.66 12.75
C MET A 1 -13.18 3.22 13.96
N ALA A 2 -11.87 3.08 13.80
CA ALA A 2 -11.01 2.84 14.96
C ALA A 2 -11.08 4.09 15.84
N SER A 3 -11.45 3.92 17.09
CA SER A 3 -11.46 4.98 18.10
C SER A 3 -10.03 5.49 18.27
N VAL A 4 -9.77 6.72 17.85
CA VAL A 4 -8.52 7.40 18.18
C VAL A 4 -8.63 7.77 19.67
N THR A 5 -8.01 6.98 20.52
CA THR A 5 -7.86 7.31 21.94
C THR A 5 -6.70 8.30 22.07
N ASN A 6 -6.99 9.51 22.51
CA ASN A 6 -5.98 10.50 22.90
C ASN A 6 -5.28 10.02 24.18
N GLN A 7 -4.36 9.07 24.02
CA GLN A 7 -3.57 8.54 25.13
C GLN A 7 -2.16 9.12 25.07
N MET A 8 -1.64 9.44 26.22
CA MET A 8 -0.27 9.90 26.44
C MET A 8 0.57 8.71 26.91
N ILE A 9 1.82 8.66 26.51
CA ILE A 9 2.78 7.71 27.07
C ILE A 9 3.04 8.11 28.53
N THR A 10 2.71 7.23 29.48
CA THR A 10 2.89 7.47 30.91
C THR A 10 4.16 6.78 31.43
N ALA A 11 4.57 7.15 32.67
CA ALA A 11 5.68 6.49 33.33
C ALA A 11 5.42 4.97 33.52
N ASP A 12 4.16 4.56 33.70
CA ASP A 12 3.80 3.15 33.84
C ASP A 12 4.01 2.35 32.55
N ASP A 13 3.73 2.95 31.40
CA ASP A 13 3.97 2.33 30.09
C ASP A 13 5.48 2.09 29.88
N LEU A 14 6.30 3.01 30.31
CA LEU A 14 7.75 2.92 30.21
C LEU A 14 8.34 2.02 31.30
N SER A 15 7.78 1.97 32.51
CA SER A 15 8.22 1.09 33.57
C SER A 15 7.92 -0.37 33.25
N THR A 16 6.75 -0.66 32.67
CA THR A 16 6.35 -2.00 32.22
C THR A 16 7.21 -2.49 31.06
N GLY A 17 7.69 -1.57 30.20
CA GLY A 17 8.64 -1.87 29.13
C GLY A 17 10.12 -1.91 29.54
N GLY A 18 10.42 -1.69 30.81
CA GLY A 18 11.80 -1.68 31.31
C GLY A 18 12.63 -0.44 30.93
N LEU A 19 11.97 0.66 30.58
CA LEU A 19 12.61 1.90 30.11
C LEU A 19 12.95 2.90 31.22
N LEU A 20 12.41 2.69 32.44
CA LEU A 20 12.71 3.50 33.63
C LEU A 20 13.45 2.64 34.65
N PRO A 21 14.73 2.74 34.84
CA PRO A 21 15.42 1.80 35.65
C PRO A 21 16.71 2.25 36.30
N THR A 22 17.20 1.43 37.19
CA THR A 22 18.49 1.57 37.87
C THR A 22 19.65 0.92 37.13
N GLU A 23 19.43 -0.08 36.24
CA GLU A 23 20.50 -0.78 35.50
C GLU A 23 19.99 -1.51 34.23
N TYR A 24 19.38 -0.80 33.27
CA TYR A 24 18.94 -1.44 32.03
C TYR A 24 19.78 -1.03 30.83
N ALA A 25 19.84 -1.89 29.82
CA ALA A 25 20.52 -1.58 28.56
C ALA A 25 19.83 -0.37 27.88
N ALA A 26 20.62 0.58 27.42
CA ALA A 26 20.13 1.75 26.69
C ALA A 26 19.66 1.40 25.26
N GLU A 27 19.49 0.12 24.96
CA GLU A 27 19.12 -0.40 23.63
C GLU A 27 17.73 -1.04 23.69
N VAL A 28 16.82 -0.52 22.87
CA VAL A 28 15.46 -1.07 22.73
C VAL A 28 15.44 -2.08 21.61
N ILE A 29 15.09 -3.33 21.91
CA ILE A 29 14.86 -4.36 20.91
C ILE A 29 13.51 -4.09 20.25
N HIS A 30 13.51 -3.71 18.97
CA HIS A 30 12.29 -3.41 18.22
C HIS A 30 12.34 -3.98 16.82
N ASP A 31 11.16 -4.17 16.22
CA ASP A 31 11.05 -4.48 14.80
C ASP A 31 11.50 -3.27 13.97
N ALA A 32 12.31 -3.53 12.95
CA ALA A 32 12.66 -2.49 11.97
C ALA A 32 11.37 -1.93 11.34
N ALA A 33 11.31 -0.61 11.19
CA ALA A 33 10.19 0.05 10.54
C ALA A 33 10.02 -0.48 9.12
N LYS A 34 8.86 -1.09 8.84
CA LYS A 34 8.57 -1.73 7.54
C LYS A 34 8.08 -0.69 6.55
N SER A 35 8.65 -0.71 5.34
CA SER A 35 8.28 0.25 4.30
C SER A 35 6.91 -0.05 3.68
N SER A 36 6.19 1.00 3.25
CA SER A 36 4.97 0.87 2.47
C SER A 36 5.26 0.23 1.10
N VAL A 37 4.48 -0.79 0.73
CA VAL A 37 4.57 -1.44 -0.58
C VAL A 37 4.07 -0.50 -1.68
N MET A 38 3.03 0.28 -1.41
CA MET A 38 2.52 1.26 -2.36
C MET A 38 3.52 2.36 -2.67
N LEU A 39 4.22 2.89 -1.65
CA LEU A 39 5.27 3.88 -1.86
C LEU A 39 6.51 3.30 -2.56
N THR A 40 6.74 2.00 -2.45
CA THR A 40 7.89 1.34 -3.09
C THR A 40 7.62 0.94 -4.54
N ARG A 41 6.40 0.48 -4.86
CA ARG A 41 6.07 -0.15 -6.13
C ARG A 41 5.27 0.71 -7.09
N ALA A 42 4.36 1.54 -6.57
CA ALA A 42 3.54 2.40 -7.42
C ALA A 42 4.36 3.53 -8.03
N ARG A 43 3.89 4.03 -9.16
CA ARG A 43 4.50 5.17 -9.84
C ARG A 43 4.31 6.44 -9.00
N GLN A 44 5.39 7.01 -8.50
CA GLN A 44 5.35 8.25 -7.73
C GLN A 44 5.39 9.49 -8.63
N ILE A 45 4.59 10.49 -8.29
CA ILE A 45 4.54 11.80 -8.95
C ILE A 45 4.56 12.90 -7.88
N GLN A 46 5.48 13.83 -8.00
CA GLN A 46 5.50 15.02 -7.13
C GLN A 46 4.38 15.99 -7.54
N MET A 47 3.64 16.50 -6.54
CA MET A 47 2.53 17.42 -6.73
C MET A 47 2.87 18.79 -6.17
N SER A 48 2.71 19.84 -6.97
CA SER A 48 2.84 21.24 -6.54
C SER A 48 1.54 21.81 -5.97
N THR A 49 0.40 21.23 -6.32
CA THR A 49 -0.96 21.64 -5.90
C THR A 49 -1.69 20.50 -5.20
N ARG A 50 -2.81 20.78 -4.53
CA ARG A 50 -3.64 19.75 -3.88
C ARG A 50 -4.19 18.73 -4.87
N THR A 51 -4.56 19.18 -6.06
CA THR A 51 -5.11 18.33 -7.11
C THR A 51 -4.25 18.44 -8.37
N ARG A 52 -3.94 17.29 -8.97
CA ARG A 52 -3.23 17.19 -10.25
C ARG A 52 -4.00 16.28 -11.20
N THR A 53 -4.21 16.74 -12.43
CA THR A 53 -4.84 15.93 -13.47
C THR A 53 -3.76 15.35 -14.39
N GLN A 54 -3.77 14.02 -14.52
CA GLN A 54 -2.87 13.26 -15.39
C GLN A 54 -3.66 12.76 -16.60
N PRO A 55 -3.23 13.01 -17.85
CA PRO A 55 -3.89 12.45 -19.01
C PRO A 55 -3.67 10.93 -19.10
N VAL A 56 -4.74 10.20 -19.34
CA VAL A 56 -4.74 8.74 -19.56
C VAL A 56 -5.42 8.46 -20.90
N LEU A 57 -4.88 7.52 -21.65
CA LEU A 57 -5.40 7.15 -22.96
C LEU A 57 -6.78 6.47 -22.81
N ASP A 58 -7.80 7.00 -23.49
CA ASP A 58 -9.19 6.54 -23.42
C ASP A 58 -9.63 5.79 -24.69
N SER A 59 -9.16 6.20 -25.87
CA SER A 59 -9.38 5.47 -27.12
C SER A 59 -8.16 5.46 -28.01
N LEU A 60 -7.98 4.35 -28.74
CA LEU A 60 -6.89 4.16 -29.70
C LEU A 60 -7.34 4.55 -31.10
N PRO A 61 -6.43 5.05 -31.95
CA PRO A 61 -6.69 5.21 -33.38
C PRO A 61 -6.80 3.84 -34.05
N ILE A 62 -7.62 3.76 -35.08
CA ILE A 62 -7.84 2.55 -35.87
C ILE A 62 -7.24 2.76 -37.27
N ALA A 63 -6.37 1.84 -37.69
CA ALA A 63 -5.87 1.80 -39.06
C ALA A 63 -6.74 0.87 -39.91
N TYR A 64 -6.85 1.15 -41.21
CA TYR A 64 -7.63 0.36 -42.16
C TYR A 64 -6.90 0.28 -43.51
N TRP A 65 -7.18 -0.78 -44.24
CA TRP A 65 -6.66 -0.95 -45.58
C TRP A 65 -7.46 -0.10 -46.60
N VAL A 66 -6.76 0.59 -47.46
CA VAL A 66 -7.37 1.39 -48.55
C VAL A 66 -7.36 0.54 -49.82
N GLY A 67 -8.52 0.35 -50.41
CA GLY A 67 -8.65 -0.41 -51.65
C GLY A 67 -8.30 0.43 -52.89
N GLY A 68 -7.31 -0.03 -53.66
CA GLY A 68 -6.88 0.59 -54.92
C GLY A 68 -6.12 1.92 -54.78
N ASP A 69 -5.66 2.46 -55.88
CA ASP A 69 -4.81 3.65 -55.92
C ASP A 69 -5.58 4.95 -55.63
N THR A 70 -6.90 4.95 -55.77
CA THR A 70 -7.78 6.12 -55.60
C THR A 70 -8.67 6.04 -54.37
N GLY A 71 -8.48 5.04 -53.51
CA GLY A 71 -9.28 4.85 -52.31
C GLY A 71 -9.19 6.03 -51.33
N LEU A 72 -10.35 6.43 -50.79
CA LEU A 72 -10.46 7.53 -49.81
C LEU A 72 -9.88 7.11 -48.46
N LYS A 73 -8.97 7.92 -47.90
CA LYS A 73 -8.41 7.77 -46.57
C LYS A 73 -9.34 8.38 -45.53
N GLN A 74 -9.82 7.55 -44.57
CA GLN A 74 -10.72 8.01 -43.54
C GLN A 74 -9.93 8.50 -42.30
N THR A 75 -10.52 9.41 -41.56
CA THR A 75 -9.93 9.93 -40.31
C THR A 75 -10.25 9.03 -39.13
N THR A 76 -9.33 8.93 -38.20
CA THR A 76 -9.51 8.25 -36.93
C THR A 76 -9.21 9.20 -35.77
N LYS A 77 -9.82 8.96 -34.60
CA LYS A 77 -9.65 9.81 -33.44
C LYS A 77 -8.98 9.05 -32.31
N GLN A 78 -8.09 9.74 -31.60
CA GLN A 78 -7.54 9.33 -30.32
C GLN A 78 -8.10 10.25 -29.23
N LYS A 79 -8.48 9.69 -28.07
CA LYS A 79 -8.98 10.46 -26.93
C LYS A 79 -8.16 10.22 -25.69
N TRP A 80 -8.08 11.25 -24.86
CA TRP A 80 -7.48 11.19 -23.53
C TRP A 80 -8.55 11.54 -22.49
N ALA A 81 -8.53 10.82 -21.38
CA ALA A 81 -9.32 11.14 -20.19
C ALA A 81 -8.40 11.75 -19.14
N GLY A 82 -8.92 12.68 -18.34
CA GLY A 82 -8.19 13.25 -17.20
C GLY A 82 -8.34 12.36 -15.98
N LEU A 83 -7.22 11.88 -15.44
CA LEU A 83 -7.18 11.21 -14.14
C LEU A 83 -6.82 12.24 -13.06
N SER A 84 -7.78 12.60 -12.23
CA SER A 84 -7.58 13.61 -11.18
C SER A 84 -7.08 12.94 -9.90
N ILE A 85 -5.90 13.35 -9.45
CA ILE A 85 -5.26 12.88 -8.21
C ILE A 85 -5.38 14.00 -7.18
N THR A 86 -6.04 13.73 -6.06
CA THR A 86 -6.20 14.69 -4.96
C THR A 86 -5.38 14.23 -3.76
N ALA A 87 -4.51 15.11 -3.27
CA ALA A 87 -3.68 14.82 -2.09
C ALA A 87 -4.50 15.06 -0.82
N GLU A 88 -4.61 14.02 -0.01
CA GLU A 88 -5.20 14.04 1.33
C GLU A 88 -4.12 13.95 2.40
N GLU A 89 -4.47 14.26 3.63
CA GLU A 89 -3.53 14.33 4.74
C GLU A 89 -3.70 13.15 5.69
N ILE A 90 -2.58 12.49 5.99
CA ILE A 90 -2.47 11.50 7.07
C ILE A 90 -1.63 12.17 8.16
N ALA A 91 -2.15 12.22 9.37
CA ALA A 91 -1.46 12.82 10.49
C ALA A 91 -1.55 11.93 11.74
N ALA A 92 -0.51 12.01 12.57
CA ALA A 92 -0.47 11.40 13.89
C ALA A 92 0.23 12.35 14.87
N ILE A 93 -0.23 12.36 16.11
CA ILE A 93 0.36 13.17 17.19
C ILE A 93 0.62 12.25 18.38
N VAL A 94 1.84 12.28 18.91
CA VAL A 94 2.23 11.53 20.13
C VAL A 94 2.70 12.54 21.17
N PRO A 95 1.93 12.75 22.24
CA PRO A 95 2.34 13.57 23.37
C PRO A 95 3.17 12.76 24.37
N ILE A 96 4.18 13.39 24.96
CA ILE A 96 5.07 12.82 25.99
C ILE A 96 5.30 13.88 27.06
N PRO A 97 5.20 13.54 28.35
CA PRO A 97 5.58 14.45 29.45
C PRO A 97 7.08 14.80 29.41
N GLU A 98 7.42 16.08 29.66
CA GLU A 98 8.82 16.53 29.66
C GLU A 98 9.66 15.81 30.71
N ALA A 99 9.10 15.54 31.89
CA ALA A 99 9.77 14.79 32.94
C ALA A 99 10.28 13.41 32.47
N ILE A 100 9.50 12.72 31.63
CA ILE A 100 9.91 11.41 31.10
C ILE A 100 11.07 11.56 30.09
N ILE A 101 11.05 12.63 29.31
CA ILE A 101 12.14 12.91 28.33
C ILE A 101 13.45 13.22 29.07
N GLU A 102 13.37 13.93 30.22
CA GLU A 102 14.54 14.29 31.02
C GLU A 102 15.08 13.07 31.83
N ASP A 103 14.18 12.25 32.35
CA ASP A 103 14.55 11.12 33.22
C ASP A 103 15.02 9.88 32.45
N THR A 104 14.74 9.79 31.14
CA THR A 104 15.12 8.62 30.35
C THR A 104 16.51 8.76 29.74
N SER A 105 17.26 7.65 29.75
CA SER A 105 18.58 7.57 29.13
C SER A 105 18.53 7.27 27.61
N ILE A 106 17.33 7.09 27.05
CA ILE A 106 17.11 6.69 25.65
C ILE A 106 16.63 7.88 24.85
N ASP A 107 17.09 8.02 23.59
CA ASP A 107 16.51 8.99 22.64
C ASP A 107 15.12 8.58 22.19
N LEU A 108 14.11 8.98 22.97
CA LEU A 108 12.69 8.69 22.68
C LEU A 108 12.25 9.22 21.32
N TRP A 109 12.77 10.35 20.89
CA TRP A 109 12.40 10.91 19.58
C TRP A 109 13.00 10.11 18.43
N GLY A 110 14.21 9.58 18.60
CA GLY A 110 14.85 8.66 17.66
C GLY A 110 14.05 7.36 17.49
N GLU A 111 13.44 6.86 18.56
CA GLU A 111 12.62 5.65 18.55
C GLU A 111 11.21 5.88 17.98
N ILE A 112 10.58 7.00 18.29
CA ILE A 112 9.18 7.27 17.90
C ILE A 112 9.05 7.66 16.42
N ARG A 113 10.00 8.42 15.88
CA ARG A 113 9.95 8.87 14.47
C ARG A 113 9.79 7.74 13.46
N PRO A 114 10.60 6.67 13.46
CA PRO A 114 10.46 5.58 12.52
C PRO A 114 9.15 4.82 12.70
N ARG A 115 8.64 4.71 13.94
CA ARG A 115 7.36 4.05 14.23
C ARG A 115 6.17 4.86 13.71
N LEU A 116 6.21 6.19 13.83
CA LEU A 116 5.21 7.08 13.22
C LEU A 116 5.24 6.99 11.69
N ALA A 117 6.42 6.95 11.10
CA ALA A 117 6.55 6.78 9.65
C ALA A 117 5.99 5.42 9.18
N ALA A 118 6.24 4.35 9.92
CA ALA A 118 5.67 3.03 9.65
C ALA A 118 4.13 3.03 9.78
N ALA A 119 3.58 3.69 10.79
CA ALA A 119 2.13 3.81 10.99
C ALA A 119 1.45 4.57 9.83
N VAL A 120 2.09 5.63 9.34
CA VAL A 120 1.63 6.37 8.14
C VAL A 120 1.66 5.46 6.91
N GLY A 121 2.74 4.70 6.71
CA GLY A 121 2.87 3.73 5.61
C GLY A 121 1.82 2.64 5.67
N LEU A 122 1.56 2.08 6.85
CA LEU A 122 0.52 1.09 7.10
C LEU A 122 -0.86 1.64 6.71
N LYS A 123 -1.23 2.82 7.19
CA LYS A 123 -2.53 3.44 6.90
C LYS A 123 -2.71 3.74 5.42
N PHE A 124 -1.66 4.19 4.77
CA PHE A 124 -1.67 4.44 3.32
C PHE A 124 -1.85 3.15 2.52
N ASP A 125 -1.12 2.08 2.86
CA ASP A 125 -1.24 0.78 2.21
C ASP A 125 -2.63 0.17 2.39
N GLN A 126 -3.21 0.20 3.60
CA GLN A 126 -4.58 -0.26 3.86
C GLN A 126 -5.60 0.45 2.99
N SER A 127 -5.49 1.77 2.89
CA SER A 127 -6.41 2.59 2.08
C SER A 127 -6.27 2.30 0.59
N CYS A 128 -5.05 2.11 0.08
CA CYS A 128 -4.80 1.88 -1.35
C CYS A 128 -5.10 0.43 -1.76
N LEU A 129 -4.67 -0.57 -0.97
CA LEU A 129 -4.82 -1.98 -1.33
C LEU A 129 -6.25 -2.49 -1.12
N PHE A 130 -6.84 -2.18 0.04
CA PHE A 130 -8.13 -2.75 0.45
C PHE A 130 -9.25 -1.72 0.58
N GLY A 131 -8.94 -0.42 0.52
CA GLY A 131 -9.93 0.65 0.66
C GLY A 131 -10.42 0.85 2.11
N THR A 132 -9.69 0.31 3.10
CA THR A 132 -10.04 0.45 4.51
C THR A 132 -9.80 1.89 4.97
N ASP A 133 -10.83 2.52 5.53
CA ASP A 133 -10.81 3.93 5.99
C ASP A 133 -10.23 4.91 4.96
N LYS A 134 -10.45 4.66 3.68
CA LYS A 134 -9.98 5.52 2.61
C LYS A 134 -10.71 6.86 2.59
N PRO A 135 -10.04 7.96 2.24
CA PRO A 135 -10.73 9.22 1.97
C PRO A 135 -11.62 9.10 0.72
N SER A 136 -12.67 9.92 0.63
CA SER A 136 -13.63 9.88 -0.49
C SER A 136 -13.02 10.19 -1.85
N SER A 137 -11.89 10.90 -1.87
CA SER A 137 -11.12 11.23 -3.08
C SER A 137 -10.33 10.06 -3.66
N PHE A 138 -10.11 8.99 -2.86
CA PHE A 138 -9.41 7.78 -3.32
C PHE A 138 -10.38 6.83 -4.02
N PRO A 139 -9.92 6.09 -5.03
CA PRO A 139 -10.69 5.01 -5.63
C PRO A 139 -10.94 3.90 -4.60
N ASP A 140 -11.79 2.95 -4.94
CA ASP A 140 -11.90 1.72 -4.17
C ASP A 140 -10.57 0.97 -4.16
N GLY A 141 -10.33 0.21 -3.08
CA GLY A 141 -9.07 -0.51 -2.93
C GLY A 141 -8.75 -1.39 -4.14
N ILE A 142 -7.46 -1.54 -4.43
CA ILE A 142 -7.00 -2.31 -5.59
C ILE A 142 -7.57 -3.73 -5.57
N ALA A 143 -7.51 -4.41 -4.44
CA ALA A 143 -8.00 -5.78 -4.30
C ALA A 143 -9.52 -5.88 -4.46
N VAL A 144 -10.26 -4.97 -3.86
CA VAL A 144 -11.73 -4.92 -3.95
C VAL A 144 -12.18 -4.67 -5.38
N THR A 145 -11.55 -3.71 -6.06
CA THR A 145 -11.87 -3.41 -7.46
C THR A 145 -11.48 -4.55 -8.40
N ALA A 146 -10.33 -5.20 -8.19
CA ALA A 146 -9.92 -6.38 -8.98
C ALA A 146 -10.96 -7.50 -8.89
N LYS A 147 -11.48 -7.77 -7.68
CA LYS A 147 -12.54 -8.75 -7.46
C LYS A 147 -13.84 -8.36 -8.17
N ALA A 148 -14.26 -7.09 -8.05
CA ALA A 148 -15.47 -6.58 -8.70
C ALA A 148 -15.40 -6.64 -10.25
N GLN A 149 -14.19 -6.49 -10.83
CA GLN A 149 -13.95 -6.60 -12.27
C GLN A 149 -13.76 -8.06 -12.75
N GLY A 150 -13.89 -9.05 -11.87
CA GLY A 150 -13.71 -10.46 -12.22
C GLY A 150 -12.24 -10.92 -12.38
N ASN A 151 -11.28 -10.06 -12.02
CA ASN A 151 -9.86 -10.39 -12.04
C ASN A 151 -9.45 -11.08 -10.74
N TYR A 152 -10.01 -12.23 -10.49
CA TYR A 152 -9.65 -13.05 -9.34
C TYR A 152 -9.65 -14.54 -9.67
N VAL A 153 -8.93 -15.32 -8.88
CA VAL A 153 -8.91 -16.78 -8.83
C VAL A 153 -8.93 -17.16 -7.36
N ALA A 154 -9.76 -18.13 -6.98
CA ALA A 154 -9.73 -18.67 -5.63
C ALA A 154 -8.54 -19.63 -5.49
N GLN A 155 -7.83 -19.55 -4.38
CA GLN A 155 -6.73 -20.46 -4.08
C GLN A 155 -7.22 -21.92 -4.07
N GLY A 156 -6.48 -22.79 -4.75
CA GLY A 156 -6.85 -24.21 -4.89
C GLY A 156 -7.85 -24.48 -6.02
N THR A 157 -8.10 -23.52 -6.92
CA THR A 157 -8.86 -23.75 -8.15
C THR A 157 -8.05 -24.58 -9.14
N GLY A 158 -6.75 -24.35 -9.22
CA GLY A 158 -5.81 -25.17 -9.97
C GLY A 158 -5.21 -26.30 -9.15
N ALA A 159 -4.27 -27.02 -9.74
CA ALA A 159 -3.56 -28.11 -9.07
C ALA A 159 -2.68 -27.62 -7.92
N ASP A 160 -2.15 -26.40 -8.05
CA ASP A 160 -1.32 -25.72 -7.05
C ASP A 160 -1.43 -24.20 -7.19
N LEU A 161 -0.84 -23.47 -6.24
CA LEU A 161 -0.81 -22.01 -6.25
C LEU A 161 -0.14 -21.43 -7.50
N GLY A 162 0.83 -22.13 -8.07
CA GLY A 162 1.51 -21.70 -9.29
C GLY A 162 0.58 -21.68 -10.51
N VAL A 163 -0.30 -22.70 -10.63
CA VAL A 163 -1.34 -22.77 -11.66
C VAL A 163 -2.37 -21.67 -11.48
N ASP A 164 -2.76 -21.36 -10.24
CA ASP A 164 -3.69 -20.28 -9.94
C ASP A 164 -3.10 -18.90 -10.36
N VAL A 165 -1.81 -18.66 -10.02
CA VAL A 165 -1.08 -17.46 -10.44
C VAL A 165 -1.01 -17.34 -11.96
N ALA A 166 -0.65 -18.43 -12.64
CA ALA A 166 -0.55 -18.45 -14.11
C ALA A 166 -1.90 -18.17 -14.77
N SER A 167 -2.97 -18.77 -14.27
CA SER A 167 -4.35 -18.55 -14.77
C SER A 167 -4.80 -17.11 -14.60
N LEU A 168 -4.46 -16.48 -13.49
CA LEU A 168 -4.77 -15.08 -13.23
C LEU A 168 -3.93 -14.14 -14.10
N ALA A 169 -2.63 -14.43 -14.25
CA ALA A 169 -1.75 -13.67 -15.14
C ALA A 169 -2.21 -13.74 -16.59
N GLU A 170 -2.69 -14.92 -17.05
CA GLU A 170 -3.31 -15.10 -18.39
C GLU A 170 -4.54 -14.21 -18.56
N LYS A 171 -5.44 -14.14 -17.55
CA LYS A 171 -6.60 -13.24 -17.59
C LYS A 171 -6.18 -11.78 -17.78
N MET A 172 -5.15 -11.32 -17.05
CA MET A 172 -4.64 -9.95 -17.15
C MET A 172 -3.98 -9.71 -18.52
N ALA A 173 -3.19 -10.65 -19.03
CA ALA A 173 -2.56 -10.55 -20.33
C ALA A 173 -3.59 -10.46 -21.46
N LYS A 174 -4.70 -11.19 -21.40
CA LYS A 174 -5.83 -11.08 -22.35
C LYS A 174 -6.51 -9.70 -22.33
N GLN A 175 -6.38 -8.97 -21.23
CA GLN A 175 -6.84 -7.59 -21.12
C GLN A 175 -5.78 -6.57 -21.58
N GLY A 176 -4.55 -7.03 -21.87
CA GLY A 176 -3.43 -6.21 -22.33
C GLY A 176 -2.60 -5.58 -21.21
N PHE A 177 -2.69 -6.11 -19.99
CA PHE A 177 -1.82 -5.74 -18.87
C PHE A 177 -0.81 -6.85 -18.58
N ASN A 178 0.46 -6.45 -18.44
CA ASN A 178 1.52 -7.37 -18.09
C ASN A 178 1.85 -7.24 -16.60
N VAL A 179 1.80 -8.35 -15.88
CA VAL A 179 2.23 -8.40 -14.49
C VAL A 179 3.72 -8.07 -14.41
N ASN A 180 4.09 -7.12 -13.55
CA ASN A 180 5.48 -6.71 -13.31
C ASN A 180 5.90 -6.80 -11.84
N GLY A 181 5.04 -7.35 -10.99
CA GLY A 181 5.35 -7.60 -9.60
C GLY A 181 4.15 -8.12 -8.81
N PHE A 182 4.47 -8.71 -7.68
CA PHE A 182 3.52 -9.31 -6.77
C PHE A 182 3.57 -8.64 -5.40
N ALA A 183 2.41 -8.50 -4.77
CA ALA A 183 2.30 -8.22 -3.34
C ALA A 183 1.53 -9.37 -2.69
N ALA A 184 1.91 -9.77 -1.49
CA ALA A 184 1.36 -10.95 -0.86
C ALA A 184 1.25 -10.83 0.66
N GLN A 185 0.42 -11.70 1.24
CA GLN A 185 0.34 -11.85 2.68
C GLN A 185 1.70 -12.28 3.27
N PRO A 186 1.98 -11.96 4.53
CA PRO A 186 3.17 -12.45 5.22
C PRO A 186 3.22 -13.98 5.25
N GLY A 187 4.40 -14.54 5.02
CA GLY A 187 4.61 -15.99 5.06
C GLY A 187 4.29 -16.73 3.76
N LEU A 188 3.81 -16.05 2.70
CA LEU A 188 3.53 -16.71 1.42
C LEU A 188 4.78 -17.30 0.78
N ASN A 189 5.93 -16.63 0.91
CA ASN A 189 7.20 -17.13 0.39
C ASN A 189 7.58 -18.50 0.99
N TRP A 190 7.28 -18.71 2.27
CA TRP A 190 7.48 -20.00 2.92
C TRP A 190 6.52 -21.08 2.40
N GLN A 191 5.25 -20.70 2.10
CA GLN A 191 4.29 -21.61 1.49
C GLN A 191 4.75 -22.03 0.09
N LEU A 192 5.27 -21.07 -0.71
CA LEU A 192 5.84 -21.36 -2.04
C LEU A 192 7.07 -22.28 -1.95
N THR A 193 7.94 -22.04 -0.97
CA THR A 193 9.14 -22.87 -0.74
C THR A 193 8.78 -24.30 -0.34
N ALA A 194 7.62 -24.52 0.25
CA ALA A 194 7.12 -25.85 0.61
C ALA A 194 6.56 -26.65 -0.58
N LEU A 195 6.31 -26.01 -1.73
CA LEU A 195 5.79 -26.68 -2.92
C LEU A 195 6.79 -27.68 -3.49
N ARG A 196 6.32 -28.89 -3.79
CA ARG A 196 7.09 -29.98 -4.38
C ARG A 196 6.42 -30.50 -5.64
N ASP A 197 7.22 -30.93 -6.59
CA ASP A 197 6.72 -31.68 -7.76
C ASP A 197 6.34 -33.13 -7.37
N SER A 198 5.81 -33.89 -8.32
CA SER A 198 5.46 -35.29 -8.15
C SER A 198 6.66 -36.18 -7.78
N ASN A 199 7.89 -35.71 -7.98
CA ASN A 199 9.14 -36.41 -7.66
C ASN A 199 9.76 -35.90 -6.34
N GLY A 200 9.07 -35.03 -5.58
CA GLY A 200 9.54 -34.46 -4.32
C GLY A 200 10.56 -33.34 -4.47
N ARG A 201 10.80 -32.83 -5.67
CA ARG A 201 11.75 -31.72 -5.89
C ARG A 201 11.08 -30.38 -5.59
N PRO A 202 11.80 -29.42 -5.00
CA PRO A 202 11.26 -28.07 -4.80
C PRO A 202 10.97 -27.42 -6.16
N VAL A 203 9.75 -26.93 -6.32
CA VAL A 203 9.30 -26.18 -7.53
C VAL A 203 9.73 -24.73 -7.45
N TYR A 204 9.73 -24.17 -6.25
CA TYR A 204 10.16 -22.79 -5.97
C TYR A 204 11.43 -22.80 -5.14
N SER A 205 12.45 -22.09 -5.61
CA SER A 205 13.71 -21.90 -4.89
C SER A 205 13.95 -20.40 -4.75
N PRO A 206 13.81 -19.84 -3.54
CA PRO A 206 14.17 -18.44 -3.30
C PRO A 206 15.67 -18.24 -3.46
N ASP A 207 16.08 -17.04 -3.84
CA ASP A 207 17.49 -16.67 -3.92
C ASP A 207 18.10 -16.71 -2.51
N LEU A 208 19.05 -17.61 -2.31
CA LEU A 208 19.78 -17.78 -1.04
C LEU A 208 20.74 -16.60 -0.74
N GLN A 209 21.06 -15.80 -1.74
CA GLN A 209 22.01 -14.68 -1.60
C GLN A 209 21.33 -13.38 -1.17
N THR A 210 20.02 -13.23 -1.37
CA THR A 210 19.28 -12.01 -1.05
C THR A 210 18.10 -12.35 -0.13
N PRO A 211 18.33 -12.40 1.20
CA PRO A 211 17.26 -12.69 2.15
C PRO A 211 16.12 -11.64 2.04
N GLY A 212 14.90 -12.12 1.99
CA GLY A 212 13.68 -11.26 2.01
C GLY A 212 13.20 -10.75 0.66
N SER A 213 13.90 -10.93 -0.46
CA SER A 213 13.40 -10.67 -1.79
C SER A 213 13.09 -11.98 -2.51
N GLY A 214 11.84 -12.42 -2.48
CA GLY A 214 11.37 -13.52 -3.33
C GLY A 214 11.15 -13.03 -4.76
N ASN A 215 11.55 -13.83 -5.74
CA ASN A 215 11.15 -13.65 -7.14
C ASN A 215 10.26 -14.80 -7.54
N LEU A 216 9.09 -14.50 -8.07
CA LEU A 216 8.16 -15.49 -8.60
C LEU A 216 8.04 -15.25 -10.11
N TYR A 217 8.32 -16.29 -10.92
CA TYR A 217 8.34 -16.19 -12.40
C TYR A 217 9.22 -15.05 -12.94
N GLY A 218 10.31 -14.72 -12.25
CA GLY A 218 11.22 -13.62 -12.64
C GLY A 218 10.78 -12.23 -12.23
N TYR A 219 9.60 -12.08 -11.60
CA TYR A 219 9.11 -10.80 -11.08
C TYR A 219 9.23 -10.75 -9.55
N PRO A 220 9.45 -9.56 -8.99
CA PRO A 220 9.63 -9.42 -7.56
C PRO A 220 8.34 -9.69 -6.79
N LEU A 221 8.45 -10.51 -5.74
CA LEU A 221 7.41 -10.82 -4.78
C LEU A 221 7.68 -10.05 -3.48
N ASN A 222 6.77 -9.16 -3.08
CA ASN A 222 6.88 -8.42 -1.84
C ASN A 222 5.81 -8.89 -0.85
N GLU A 223 6.26 -9.40 0.28
CA GLU A 223 5.37 -9.67 1.40
C GLU A 223 5.07 -8.36 2.15
N VAL A 224 3.79 -8.08 2.36
CA VAL A 224 3.32 -6.90 3.07
C VAL A 224 3.30 -7.20 4.56
N SER A 225 4.44 -7.02 5.21
CA SER A 225 4.64 -7.38 6.62
C SER A 225 4.47 -6.20 7.58
N ASN A 226 3.96 -5.06 7.12
CA ASN A 226 3.68 -3.87 7.94
C ASN A 226 2.32 -3.92 8.66
N GLY A 227 1.54 -5.00 8.52
CA GLY A 227 0.20 -5.15 9.11
C GLY A 227 -0.94 -4.55 8.28
N ALA A 228 -0.66 -4.08 7.05
CA ALA A 228 -1.70 -3.53 6.17
C ALA A 228 -2.48 -4.59 5.39
N TRP A 229 -1.99 -5.83 5.34
CA TRP A 229 -2.59 -6.87 4.53
C TRP A 229 -3.85 -7.46 5.17
N ASP A 230 -4.91 -7.60 4.37
CA ASP A 230 -6.15 -8.28 4.77
C ASP A 230 -6.21 -9.67 4.13
N GLU A 231 -5.87 -10.68 4.93
CA GLU A 231 -5.83 -12.08 4.50
C GLU A 231 -7.22 -12.64 4.17
N SER A 232 -8.29 -12.02 4.66
CA SER A 232 -9.67 -12.43 4.35
C SER A 232 -10.10 -12.06 2.94
N VAL A 233 -9.45 -11.07 2.34
CA VAL A 233 -9.76 -10.57 0.99
C VAL A 233 -8.85 -11.18 -0.05
N ALA A 234 -7.54 -11.25 0.22
CA ALA A 234 -6.56 -11.70 -0.74
C ALA A 234 -5.36 -12.41 -0.10
N VAL A 235 -4.91 -13.48 -0.73
CA VAL A 235 -3.65 -14.17 -0.42
C VAL A 235 -2.49 -13.50 -1.16
N MET A 236 -2.73 -13.12 -2.42
CA MET A 236 -1.75 -12.49 -3.30
C MET A 236 -2.43 -11.50 -4.24
N LEU A 237 -1.74 -10.45 -4.57
CA LEU A 237 -2.09 -9.45 -5.58
C LEU A 237 -1.04 -9.49 -6.72
N LEU A 238 -1.50 -9.69 -7.93
CA LEU A 238 -0.72 -9.55 -9.16
C LEU A 238 -1.03 -8.18 -9.73
N ALA A 239 -0.02 -7.41 -10.16
CA ALA A 239 -0.28 -6.08 -10.65
C ALA A 239 0.70 -5.62 -11.74
N ASP A 240 0.21 -4.79 -12.64
CA ASP A 240 1.02 -3.88 -13.43
C ASP A 240 1.16 -2.56 -12.67
N TRP A 241 2.18 -2.49 -11.82
CA TRP A 241 2.43 -1.39 -10.89
C TRP A 241 2.61 -0.03 -11.56
N SER A 242 2.96 0.01 -12.85
CA SER A 242 3.10 1.24 -13.60
C SER A 242 1.79 2.04 -13.74
N ASN A 243 0.65 1.36 -13.60
CA ASN A 243 -0.69 1.94 -13.70
C ASN A 243 -1.25 2.45 -12.36
N PHE A 244 -0.56 2.22 -11.25
CA PHE A 244 -0.93 2.76 -9.94
C PHE A 244 -0.13 4.02 -9.67
N VAL A 245 -0.82 5.13 -9.48
CA VAL A 245 -0.18 6.45 -9.38
C VAL A 245 -0.36 7.01 -7.98
N VAL A 246 0.76 7.27 -7.31
CA VAL A 246 0.83 7.94 -6.01
C VAL A 246 1.34 9.35 -6.21
N GLY A 247 0.52 10.34 -5.90
CA GLY A 247 0.89 11.75 -5.95
C GLY A 247 1.36 12.23 -4.59
N ILE A 248 2.64 12.54 -4.42
CA ILE A 248 3.20 13.05 -3.17
C ILE A 248 3.16 14.57 -3.21
N ARG A 249 2.36 15.19 -2.32
CA ARG A 249 2.29 16.65 -2.18
C ARG A 249 3.26 17.16 -1.13
N LYS A 250 3.38 16.42 -0.02
CA LYS A 250 4.30 16.72 1.07
C LYS A 250 4.76 15.40 1.66
N ASP A 251 6.05 15.20 1.68
CA ASP A 251 6.67 14.04 2.29
C ASP A 251 6.48 14.04 3.81
N ILE A 252 6.79 12.94 4.46
CA ILE A 252 6.66 12.79 5.90
C ILE A 252 7.45 13.90 6.60
N THR A 253 6.75 14.71 7.38
CA THR A 253 7.34 15.81 8.14
C THR A 253 6.99 15.70 9.60
N PHE A 254 7.99 15.93 10.46
CA PHE A 254 7.85 15.94 11.90
C PHE A 254 7.93 17.36 12.44
N LYS A 255 7.08 17.67 13.41
CA LYS A 255 7.11 18.94 14.12
C LYS A 255 6.88 18.70 15.61
N LEU A 256 7.76 19.21 16.46
CA LEU A 256 7.56 19.30 17.90
C LEU A 256 6.58 20.42 18.23
N LEU A 257 5.67 20.15 19.14
CA LEU A 257 4.66 21.06 19.64
C LEU A 257 4.80 21.10 21.16
N ASP A 258 5.02 22.29 21.71
CA ASP A 258 5.19 22.57 23.14
C ASP A 258 4.00 23.35 23.74
N GLN A 259 3.24 24.07 22.91
CA GLN A 259 2.14 24.96 23.33
C GLN A 259 0.87 24.68 22.52
N ALA A 260 0.46 23.44 22.45
CA ALA A 260 -0.75 23.05 21.74
C ALA A 260 -1.82 22.50 22.70
N VAL A 261 -3.08 22.66 22.30
CA VAL A 261 -4.23 22.04 22.94
C VAL A 261 -4.73 20.92 22.05
N ILE A 262 -4.86 19.72 22.59
CA ILE A 262 -5.38 18.54 21.91
C ILE A 262 -6.81 18.32 22.35
N THR A 263 -7.72 18.21 21.39
CA THR A 263 -9.15 18.00 21.62
C THR A 263 -9.57 16.63 21.07
N ASP A 264 -10.65 16.08 21.61
CA ASP A 264 -11.33 14.91 21.05
C ASP A 264 -12.20 15.30 19.83
N ASP A 265 -12.87 14.28 19.24
CA ASP A 265 -13.76 14.45 18.07
C ASP A 265 -14.97 15.35 18.36
N THR A 266 -15.30 15.58 19.65
CA THR A 266 -16.40 16.46 20.09
C THR A 266 -15.95 17.89 20.33
N GLY A 267 -14.64 18.16 20.20
CA GLY A 267 -14.03 19.48 20.47
C GLY A 267 -13.73 19.73 21.96
N LYS A 268 -13.89 18.74 22.83
CA LYS A 268 -13.54 18.85 24.24
C LYS A 268 -12.02 18.75 24.41
N VAL A 269 -11.45 19.66 25.18
CA VAL A 269 -10.02 19.62 25.53
C VAL A 269 -9.70 18.36 26.32
N VAL A 270 -8.80 17.53 25.79
CA VAL A 270 -8.31 16.32 26.45
C VAL A 270 -6.94 16.55 27.05
N LEU A 271 -6.08 17.28 26.35
CA LEU A 271 -4.72 17.57 26.78
C LEU A 271 -4.36 19.03 26.43
N ASN A 272 -3.79 19.72 27.41
CA ASN A 272 -3.19 21.04 27.21
C ASN A 272 -1.70 20.93 27.49
N LEU A 273 -0.87 20.92 26.45
CA LEU A 273 0.57 20.66 26.56
C LEU A 273 1.25 21.63 27.52
N ALA A 274 0.93 22.92 27.43
CA ALA A 274 1.55 23.94 28.26
C ALA A 274 1.17 23.88 29.74
N GLN A 275 -0.03 23.35 30.09
CA GLN A 275 -0.46 23.21 31.48
C GLN A 275 -0.06 21.90 32.12
N GLN A 276 0.31 20.90 31.31
CA GLN A 276 0.63 19.54 31.75
C GLN A 276 2.10 19.20 31.51
N ASP A 277 2.92 20.22 31.20
CA ASP A 277 4.36 20.08 30.95
C ASP A 277 4.66 18.90 29.98
N CYS A 278 4.00 18.95 28.79
CA CYS A 278 4.10 17.90 27.77
C CYS A 278 4.59 18.49 26.46
N VAL A 279 5.37 17.70 25.74
CA VAL A 279 5.76 17.96 24.35
C VAL A 279 5.14 16.89 23.44
N ALA A 280 4.60 17.31 22.31
CA ALA A 280 4.03 16.37 21.33
C ALA A 280 4.81 16.38 20.02
N LEU A 281 5.03 15.17 19.46
CA LEU A 281 5.57 15.01 18.12
C LEU A 281 4.42 14.80 17.14
N ARG A 282 4.26 15.75 16.20
CA ARG A 282 3.29 15.65 15.12
C ARG A 282 3.98 15.18 13.84
N CYS A 283 3.47 14.09 13.27
CA CYS A 283 3.82 13.60 11.94
C CYS A 283 2.72 13.96 10.95
N VAL A 284 3.07 14.46 9.76
CA VAL A 284 2.13 14.77 8.69
C VAL A 284 2.69 14.28 7.37
N PHE A 285 1.86 13.56 6.62
CA PHE A 285 2.12 13.11 5.25
C PHE A 285 0.94 13.50 4.35
N ARG A 286 1.21 14.02 3.16
CA ARG A 286 0.17 14.41 2.21
C ARG A 286 0.39 13.74 0.87
N ALA A 287 -0.47 12.77 0.56
CA ALA A 287 -0.42 11.99 -0.67
C ALA A 287 -1.80 11.78 -1.27
N GLY A 288 -1.85 11.57 -2.57
CA GLY A 288 -3.02 11.16 -3.33
C GLY A 288 -2.77 9.82 -3.99
N PHE A 289 -3.82 9.06 -4.22
CA PHE A 289 -3.77 7.78 -4.92
C PHE A 289 -4.83 7.72 -6.01
N GLN A 290 -4.42 7.21 -7.19
CA GLN A 290 -5.34 6.93 -8.29
C GLN A 290 -4.86 5.75 -9.13
N ILE A 291 -5.80 5.11 -9.82
CA ILE A 291 -5.57 3.96 -10.65
C ILE A 291 -5.75 4.38 -12.12
N ALA A 292 -4.66 4.36 -12.87
CA ALA A 292 -4.73 4.51 -14.30
C ALA A 292 -5.24 3.19 -14.92
N ASN A 293 -6.30 3.30 -15.72
CA ASN A 293 -6.83 2.16 -16.47
C ASN A 293 -6.87 2.55 -17.96
N PRO A 294 -5.69 2.64 -18.62
CA PRO A 294 -5.61 3.05 -20.01
C PRO A 294 -6.28 2.05 -20.92
N VAL A 295 -6.78 2.52 -22.06
CA VAL A 295 -7.25 1.61 -23.11
C VAL A 295 -6.09 0.76 -23.62
N THR A 296 -6.34 -0.53 -23.79
CA THR A 296 -5.38 -1.47 -24.40
C THR A 296 -5.87 -1.87 -25.79
N ALA A 297 -4.95 -2.35 -26.64
CA ALA A 297 -5.30 -2.86 -27.97
C ALA A 297 -6.20 -4.10 -27.89
N LEU A 298 -6.11 -4.89 -26.80
CA LEU A 298 -6.88 -6.12 -26.61
C LEU A 298 -8.25 -5.88 -26.00
N GLN A 299 -8.40 -4.84 -25.15
CA GLN A 299 -9.66 -4.56 -24.47
C GLN A 299 -9.95 -3.05 -24.42
N SER A 300 -10.89 -2.62 -25.23
CA SER A 300 -11.33 -1.22 -25.27
C SER A 300 -12.30 -0.87 -24.15
N ASN A 301 -13.07 -1.85 -23.62
CA ASN A 301 -14.07 -1.61 -22.59
C ASN A 301 -13.43 -1.45 -21.20
N LYS A 302 -13.59 -0.27 -20.61
CA LYS A 302 -13.04 0.09 -19.29
C LYS A 302 -13.54 -0.80 -18.15
N THR A 303 -14.77 -1.32 -18.24
CA THR A 303 -15.36 -2.20 -17.20
C THR A 303 -14.91 -3.66 -17.30
N LYS A 304 -14.19 -4.03 -18.37
CA LYS A 304 -13.70 -5.39 -18.61
C LYS A 304 -12.18 -5.47 -18.57
N ARG A 305 -11.52 -4.40 -18.14
CA ARG A 305 -10.06 -4.36 -18.00
C ARG A 305 -9.67 -3.72 -16.67
N TYR A 306 -8.65 -4.28 -16.03
CA TYR A 306 -8.12 -3.73 -14.80
C TYR A 306 -6.66 -4.16 -14.62
N PRO A 307 -5.75 -3.26 -14.20
CA PRO A 307 -4.32 -3.53 -14.16
C PRO A 307 -3.86 -4.38 -12.96
N ALA A 308 -4.79 -4.99 -12.24
CA ALA A 308 -4.49 -5.91 -11.14
C ALA A 308 -5.43 -7.10 -11.13
N GLY A 309 -4.97 -8.17 -10.49
CA GLY A 309 -5.76 -9.35 -10.17
C GLY A 309 -5.40 -9.88 -8.78
N ILE A 310 -6.30 -10.59 -8.13
CA ILE A 310 -6.08 -11.16 -6.81
C ILE A 310 -6.29 -12.67 -6.78
N ILE A 311 -5.51 -13.35 -5.94
CA ILE A 311 -5.83 -14.68 -5.50
C ILE A 311 -6.56 -14.54 -4.17
N THR A 312 -7.83 -14.97 -4.14
CA THR A 312 -8.64 -14.96 -2.92
C THR A 312 -8.34 -16.21 -2.09
N PRO A 313 -8.53 -16.16 -0.77
CA PRO A 313 -8.46 -17.36 0.05
C PRO A 313 -9.36 -18.47 -0.50
N ALA A 314 -8.97 -19.72 -0.23
CA ALA A 314 -9.81 -20.87 -0.55
C ALA A 314 -11.19 -20.70 0.13
N ALA A 315 -12.26 -21.02 -0.60
CA ALA A 315 -13.58 -21.03 0.01
C ALA A 315 -13.56 -22.05 1.16
N VAL A 316 -13.80 -21.58 2.38
CA VAL A 316 -13.98 -22.49 3.51
C VAL A 316 -15.20 -23.33 3.16
N ALA A 317 -14.99 -24.64 2.96
CA ALA A 317 -16.11 -25.57 2.80
C ALA A 317 -16.97 -25.46 4.07
N ALA A 318 -18.22 -25.01 3.89
CA ALA A 318 -19.19 -24.85 4.97
C ALA A 318 -19.68 -26.22 5.46
#